data_985d54d79b890a69ec97bddda8aea4f6
#
_entry.id   985d54d79b890a69ec97bddda8aea4f6
#
_cell.length_a   1.000
_cell.length_b   1.000
_cell.length_c   1.000
_cell.angle_alpha   90.00
_cell.angle_beta   90.00
_cell.angle_gamma   90.00
#
_symmetry.space_group_name_H-M   'P 1'
#
loop_
_entity.id
_entity.type
_entity.pdbx_description
1 polymer ?
#
loop_
_entity_poly.entity_id
_entity_poly.type
_entity_poly.pdbx_seq_one_letter_code
_entity_poly.pdbx_strand_id
1 'polypeptide(L)'
;SMTGEQADLVKLSLIAKQNKSLLFIDDAHGFGVLRENKNLFPSSINGLNLDKIKIDAYIGTFGKAVGTFGAFICGSQELINILIQKSKPYIYSTALPPALVQTTLESINMIMGDKKIVDSLHNNIAYFKKLTNELKININNSDTPIQTISIGNPKTVMDICNKAKQSNIFI
;
A
#
# COMPACT_ATOMS: atom_id res chain seq x y z
N SER A 1 1.96 3.48 -4.84
CA SER A 1 2.82 3.33 -6.02
C SER A 1 4.28 3.59 -5.66
N MET A 2 5.18 3.55 -6.64
CA MET A 2 6.63 3.75 -6.43
C MET A 2 7.00 5.17 -5.99
N THR A 3 6.17 6.16 -6.26
CA THR A 3 6.40 7.57 -5.87
C THR A 3 5.75 7.96 -4.55
N GLY A 4 4.95 7.08 -3.97
CA GLY A 4 4.17 7.36 -2.77
C GLY A 4 2.89 8.17 -3.02
N GLU A 5 2.60 8.55 -4.26
CA GLU A 5 1.37 9.27 -4.60
C GLU A 5 0.14 8.37 -4.43
N GLN A 6 -0.93 8.97 -3.97
CA GLN A 6 -2.22 8.31 -3.80
C GLN A 6 -3.17 8.71 -4.92
N ALA A 7 -3.88 7.71 -5.48
CA ALA A 7 -4.91 7.96 -6.47
C ALA A 7 -6.19 8.49 -5.80
N ASP A 8 -6.88 9.42 -6.46
CA ASP A 8 -8.21 9.88 -6.06
C ASP A 8 -9.25 8.80 -6.42
N LEU A 9 -9.51 7.90 -5.47
CA LEU A 9 -10.39 6.75 -5.68
C LEU A 9 -11.84 7.16 -5.92
N VAL A 10 -12.29 8.27 -5.33
CA VAL A 10 -13.65 8.80 -5.53
C VAL A 10 -13.81 9.24 -6.98
N LYS A 11 -12.87 10.03 -7.48
CA LYS A 11 -12.89 10.50 -8.87
C LYS A 11 -12.75 9.35 -9.87
N LEU A 12 -11.85 8.39 -9.61
CA LEU A 12 -11.70 7.20 -10.46
C LEU A 12 -12.98 6.36 -10.49
N SER A 13 -13.64 6.20 -9.36
CA SER A 13 -14.94 5.50 -9.29
C SER A 13 -16.01 6.18 -10.14
N LEU A 14 -16.09 7.52 -10.12
CA LEU A 14 -17.01 8.26 -10.96
C LEU A 14 -16.73 8.05 -12.45
N ILE A 15 -15.45 8.14 -12.84
CA ILE A 15 -15.02 7.89 -14.23
C ILE A 15 -15.35 6.46 -14.65
N ALA A 16 -15.07 5.48 -13.81
CA ALA A 16 -15.37 4.08 -14.09
C ALA A 16 -16.88 3.84 -14.28
N LYS A 17 -17.72 4.46 -13.44
CA LYS A 17 -19.18 4.39 -13.58
C LYS A 17 -19.65 5.00 -14.91
N GLN A 18 -19.16 6.19 -15.26
CA GLN A 18 -19.54 6.89 -16.50
C GLN A 18 -19.16 6.11 -17.75
N ASN A 19 -18.00 5.44 -17.73
CA ASN A 19 -17.49 4.68 -18.87
C ASN A 19 -17.84 3.19 -18.85
N LYS A 20 -18.68 2.74 -17.89
CA LYS A 20 -19.03 1.33 -17.67
C LYS A 20 -17.79 0.42 -17.57
N SER A 21 -16.69 0.96 -17.04
CA SER A 21 -15.43 0.26 -16.86
C SER A 21 -15.34 -0.40 -15.49
N LEU A 22 -14.51 -1.43 -15.36
CA LEU A 22 -14.17 -2.02 -14.07
C LEU A 22 -13.10 -1.15 -13.38
N LEU A 23 -13.20 -1.02 -12.06
CA LEU A 23 -12.19 -0.37 -11.22
C LEU A 23 -11.54 -1.40 -10.31
N PHE A 24 -10.26 -1.68 -10.57
CA PHE A 24 -9.42 -2.54 -9.74
C PHE A 24 -8.44 -1.65 -8.96
N ILE A 25 -8.37 -1.86 -7.65
CA ILE A 25 -7.46 -1.13 -6.76
C ILE A 25 -6.39 -2.09 -6.29
N ASP A 26 -5.14 -1.80 -6.64
CA ASP A 26 -3.97 -2.44 -6.05
C ASP A 26 -3.48 -1.57 -4.89
N ASP A 27 -3.75 -2.01 -3.67
CA ASP A 27 -3.42 -1.33 -2.43
C ASP A 27 -2.20 -1.93 -1.73
N ALA A 28 -1.31 -2.56 -2.48
CA ALA A 28 -0.15 -3.23 -1.91
C ALA A 28 0.74 -2.32 -1.05
N HIS A 29 0.72 -1.01 -1.26
CA HIS A 29 1.48 -0.02 -0.49
C HIS A 29 0.64 0.74 0.55
N GLY A 30 -0.69 0.71 0.46
CA GLY A 30 -1.57 1.40 1.41
C GLY A 30 -2.15 0.49 2.49
N PHE A 31 -2.29 -0.81 2.17
CA PHE A 31 -2.82 -1.81 3.12
C PHE A 31 -1.92 -1.95 4.34
N GLY A 32 -2.48 -1.70 5.53
CA GLY A 32 -1.75 -1.65 6.79
C GLY A 32 -1.05 -0.30 7.08
N VAL A 33 -1.17 0.71 6.21
CA VAL A 33 -0.42 1.97 6.26
C VAL A 33 -1.32 3.20 6.31
N LEU A 34 -2.19 3.35 5.30
CA LEU A 34 -3.00 4.56 5.11
C LEU A 34 -4.21 4.55 6.05
N ARG A 35 -4.40 5.64 6.83
CA ARG A 35 -5.46 5.67 7.83
C ARG A 35 -6.04 7.06 8.04
N GLU A 36 -7.27 7.26 7.60
CA GLU A 36 -8.08 8.43 7.93
C GLU A 36 -8.95 8.16 9.18
N ASN A 37 -9.57 6.98 9.25
CA ASN A 37 -10.40 6.57 10.38
C ASN A 37 -9.65 5.57 11.26
N LYS A 38 -9.37 5.95 12.51
CA LYS A 38 -8.62 5.13 13.49
C LYS A 38 -9.37 3.88 13.99
N ASN A 39 -10.64 3.73 13.67
CA ASN A 39 -11.45 2.57 14.06
C ASN A 39 -11.56 1.50 12.97
N LEU A 40 -10.99 1.77 11.78
CA LEU A 40 -10.96 0.84 10.66
C LEU A 40 -9.52 0.39 10.38
N PHE A 41 -9.38 -0.76 9.72
CA PHE A 41 -8.08 -1.23 9.28
C PHE A 41 -7.42 -0.22 8.32
N PRO A 42 -6.13 0.09 8.48
CA PRO A 42 -5.42 1.03 7.61
C PRO A 42 -5.38 0.52 6.15
N SER A 43 -5.84 1.34 5.22
CA SER A 43 -5.86 1.02 3.79
C SER A 43 -6.22 2.25 2.97
N SER A 44 -6.04 2.20 1.66
CA SER A 44 -6.41 3.30 0.76
C SER A 44 -7.93 3.57 0.69
N ILE A 45 -8.73 2.61 1.12
CA ILE A 45 -10.20 2.74 1.20
C ILE A 45 -10.70 3.09 2.60
N ASN A 46 -9.79 3.23 3.57
CA ASN A 46 -10.13 3.63 4.94
C ASN A 46 -10.76 5.03 4.93
N GLY A 47 -11.92 5.15 5.57
CA GLY A 47 -12.67 6.42 5.62
C GLY A 47 -13.58 6.69 4.42
N LEU A 48 -13.48 5.92 3.33
CA LEU A 48 -14.36 6.09 2.18
C LEU A 48 -15.76 5.48 2.43
N ASN A 49 -16.79 6.14 1.89
CA ASN A 49 -18.13 5.57 1.87
C ASN A 49 -18.26 4.59 0.70
N LEU A 50 -18.07 3.30 0.99
CA LEU A 50 -18.05 2.22 0.00
C LEU A 50 -19.39 2.03 -0.72
N ASP A 51 -20.53 2.45 -0.13
CA ASP A 51 -21.83 2.37 -0.79
C ASP A 51 -21.97 3.35 -1.95
N LYS A 52 -21.18 4.42 -1.93
CA LYS A 52 -21.21 5.47 -2.95
C LYS A 52 -20.19 5.33 -4.05
N ILE A 53 -19.15 4.54 -3.82
CA ILE A 53 -18.08 4.34 -4.79
C ILE A 53 -18.18 2.95 -5.42
N LYS A 54 -17.76 2.85 -6.69
CA LYS A 54 -17.64 1.59 -7.39
C LYS A 54 -16.20 1.08 -7.25
N ILE A 55 -16.04 -0.09 -6.66
CA ILE A 55 -14.79 -0.85 -6.66
C ILE A 55 -15.17 -2.28 -7.04
N ASP A 56 -14.67 -2.76 -8.17
CA ASP A 56 -14.99 -4.12 -8.65
C ASP A 56 -14.02 -5.15 -8.07
N ALA A 57 -12.76 -4.76 -7.86
CA ALA A 57 -11.79 -5.59 -7.15
C ALA A 57 -10.87 -4.74 -6.28
N TYR A 58 -10.57 -5.23 -5.08
CA TYR A 58 -9.58 -4.66 -4.16
C TYR A 58 -8.52 -5.70 -3.86
N ILE A 59 -7.25 -5.33 -4.03
CA ILE A 59 -6.11 -6.22 -3.93
C ILE A 59 -5.18 -5.67 -2.84
N GLY A 60 -4.76 -6.55 -1.94
CA GLY A 60 -3.77 -6.24 -0.92
C GLY A 60 -2.71 -7.32 -0.81
N THR A 61 -1.60 -7.00 -0.16
CA THR A 61 -0.50 -7.95 0.08
C THR A 61 -0.16 -8.05 1.56
N PHE A 62 0.27 -9.23 1.97
CA PHE A 62 0.75 -9.48 3.32
C PHE A 62 2.29 -9.35 3.43
N GLY A 63 3.00 -9.23 2.30
CA GLY A 63 4.45 -9.19 2.26
C GLY A 63 5.08 -7.83 2.56
N LYS A 64 4.29 -6.79 2.87
CA LYS A 64 4.78 -5.42 3.18
C LYS A 64 4.45 -5.04 4.62
N ALA A 65 3.50 -4.16 4.86
CA ALA A 65 3.17 -3.68 6.21
C ALA A 65 2.73 -4.80 7.18
N VAL A 66 2.05 -5.82 6.67
CA VAL A 66 1.66 -6.99 7.48
C VAL A 66 2.86 -7.88 7.84
N GLY A 67 3.95 -7.84 7.06
CA GLY A 67 5.23 -8.48 7.40
C GLY A 67 5.23 -10.01 7.32
N THR A 68 4.35 -10.60 6.50
CA THR A 68 4.24 -12.03 6.30
C THR A 68 4.35 -12.40 4.82
N PHE A 69 3.54 -13.31 4.31
CA PHE A 69 3.60 -13.75 2.92
C PHE A 69 2.20 -13.93 2.35
N GLY A 70 2.07 -13.67 1.05
CA GLY A 70 0.84 -13.85 0.32
C GLY A 70 0.16 -12.54 -0.06
N ALA A 71 -0.99 -12.70 -0.68
CA ALA A 71 -1.84 -11.59 -1.12
C ALA A 71 -3.30 -12.05 -1.10
N PHE A 72 -4.21 -11.10 -1.22
CA PHE A 72 -5.62 -11.38 -1.31
C PHE A 72 -6.28 -10.49 -2.36
N ILE A 73 -7.42 -10.94 -2.85
CA ILE A 73 -8.32 -10.14 -3.67
C ILE A 73 -9.72 -10.23 -3.10
N CYS A 74 -10.38 -9.09 -3.01
CA CYS A 74 -11.79 -8.97 -2.64
C CYS A 74 -12.58 -8.42 -3.83
N GLY A 75 -13.82 -8.87 -3.99
CA GLY A 75 -14.71 -8.43 -5.05
C GLY A 75 -16.07 -9.13 -4.93
N SER A 76 -16.90 -9.02 -5.99
CA SER A 76 -18.18 -9.71 -6.00
C SER A 76 -17.98 -11.24 -5.98
N GLN A 77 -18.99 -11.97 -5.54
CA GLN A 77 -18.94 -13.44 -5.51
C GLN A 77 -18.70 -14.04 -6.90
N GLU A 78 -19.25 -13.41 -7.95
CA GLU A 78 -19.06 -13.82 -9.35
C GLU A 78 -17.60 -13.68 -9.76
N LEU A 79 -16.95 -12.54 -9.42
CA LEU A 79 -15.54 -12.33 -9.70
C LEU A 79 -14.70 -13.38 -8.97
N ILE A 80 -14.94 -13.61 -7.69
CA ILE A 80 -14.19 -14.59 -6.89
C ILE A 80 -14.36 -16.00 -7.45
N ASN A 81 -15.57 -16.39 -7.83
CA ASN A 81 -15.82 -17.69 -8.46
C ASN A 81 -15.05 -17.85 -9.79
N ILE A 82 -15.00 -16.80 -10.60
CA ILE A 82 -14.21 -16.81 -11.84
C ILE A 82 -12.72 -16.96 -11.54
N LEU A 83 -12.20 -16.23 -10.54
CA LEU A 83 -10.78 -16.29 -10.18
C LEU A 83 -10.39 -17.67 -9.65
N ILE A 84 -11.20 -18.30 -8.81
CA ILE A 84 -11.00 -19.67 -8.33
C ILE A 84 -10.89 -20.67 -9.49
N GLN A 85 -11.69 -20.48 -10.54
CA GLN A 85 -11.74 -21.41 -11.68
C GLN A 85 -10.73 -21.10 -12.80
N LYS A 86 -10.24 -19.87 -12.91
CA LYS A 86 -9.47 -19.40 -14.08
C LYS A 86 -8.09 -18.83 -13.73
N SER A 87 -7.85 -18.44 -12.48
CA SER A 87 -6.56 -17.87 -12.09
C SER A 87 -5.49 -18.95 -11.99
N LYS A 88 -4.64 -19.04 -13.01
CA LYS A 88 -3.53 -20.02 -13.04
C LYS A 88 -2.64 -19.99 -11.80
N PRO A 89 -2.22 -18.82 -11.29
CA PRO A 89 -1.42 -18.75 -10.06
C PRO A 89 -2.13 -19.36 -8.84
N TYR A 90 -3.46 -19.28 -8.78
CA TYR A 90 -4.25 -19.86 -7.70
C TYR A 90 -4.46 -21.37 -7.89
N ILE A 91 -4.86 -21.80 -9.08
CA ILE A 91 -5.22 -23.20 -9.38
C ILE A 91 -3.99 -24.12 -9.23
N TYR A 92 -2.82 -23.67 -9.70
CA TYR A 92 -1.59 -24.48 -9.73
C TYR A 92 -0.65 -24.23 -8.56
N SER A 93 -1.10 -23.51 -7.52
CA SER A 93 -0.31 -23.28 -6.32
C SER A 93 -0.82 -24.12 -5.15
N THR A 94 0.11 -24.60 -4.33
CA THR A 94 -0.22 -25.27 -3.07
C THR A 94 -0.70 -24.24 -2.05
N ALA A 95 -1.57 -24.68 -1.14
CA ALA A 95 -2.05 -23.84 -0.03
C ALA A 95 -0.89 -23.32 0.83
N LEU A 96 -1.07 -22.14 1.42
CA LEU A 96 -0.09 -21.57 2.35
C LEU A 96 0.05 -22.47 3.60
N PRO A 97 1.26 -22.59 4.18
CA PRO A 97 1.45 -23.30 5.43
C PRO A 97 0.55 -22.71 6.54
N PRO A 98 -0.12 -23.54 7.36
CA PRO A 98 -1.01 -23.05 8.42
C PRO A 98 -0.35 -22.10 9.41
N ALA A 99 0.91 -22.31 9.77
CA ALA A 99 1.68 -21.41 10.63
C ALA A 99 1.80 -20.00 10.04
N LEU A 100 1.97 -19.90 8.72
CA LEU A 100 2.06 -18.62 8.03
C LEU A 100 0.69 -17.88 8.01
N VAL A 101 -0.38 -18.65 7.84
CA VAL A 101 -1.75 -18.08 7.91
C VAL A 101 -2.04 -17.55 9.31
N GLN A 102 -1.68 -18.31 10.36
CA GLN A 102 -1.85 -17.87 11.74
C GLN A 102 -1.02 -16.62 12.04
N THR A 103 0.25 -16.58 11.62
CA THR A 103 1.11 -15.40 11.79
C THR A 103 0.52 -14.17 11.07
N THR A 104 -0.05 -14.35 9.89
CA THR A 104 -0.71 -13.27 9.14
C THR A 104 -1.93 -12.74 9.91
N LEU A 105 -2.74 -13.64 10.46
CA LEU A 105 -3.90 -13.27 11.27
C LEU A 105 -3.49 -12.47 12.51
N GLU A 106 -2.48 -12.92 13.24
CA GLU A 106 -1.96 -12.22 14.41
C GLU A 106 -1.41 -10.83 14.04
N SER A 107 -0.66 -10.71 12.93
CA SER A 107 -0.15 -9.42 12.47
C SER A 107 -1.29 -8.44 12.13
N ILE A 108 -2.34 -8.90 11.46
CA ILE A 108 -3.53 -8.09 11.17
C ILE A 108 -4.19 -7.65 12.48
N ASN A 109 -4.35 -8.56 13.44
CA ASN A 109 -4.93 -8.25 14.75
C ASN A 109 -4.08 -7.22 15.51
N MET A 110 -2.76 -7.31 15.45
CA MET A 110 -1.86 -6.33 16.05
C MET A 110 -2.03 -4.94 15.43
N ILE A 111 -2.08 -4.84 14.11
CA ILE A 111 -2.29 -3.57 13.39
C ILE A 111 -3.66 -2.94 13.75
N MET A 112 -4.68 -3.77 13.90
CA MET A 112 -6.03 -3.33 14.35
C MET A 112 -6.05 -2.91 15.81
N GLY A 113 -5.40 -3.68 16.68
CA GLY A 113 -5.46 -3.52 18.12
C GLY A 113 -4.55 -2.42 18.66
N ASP A 114 -3.37 -2.22 18.08
CA ASP A 114 -2.41 -1.20 18.52
C ASP A 114 -2.28 -0.06 17.51
N LYS A 115 -3.02 1.00 17.77
CA LYS A 115 -2.99 2.22 16.96
C LYS A 115 -1.61 2.89 16.94
N LYS A 116 -0.76 2.65 17.94
CA LYS A 116 0.57 3.27 18.06
C LYS A 116 1.51 2.82 16.94
N ILE A 117 1.34 1.62 16.41
CA ILE A 117 2.16 1.10 15.30
C ILE A 117 2.05 2.04 14.10
N VAL A 118 0.83 2.32 13.66
CA VAL A 118 0.56 3.19 12.51
C VAL A 118 0.82 4.67 12.84
N ASP A 119 0.50 5.12 14.07
CA ASP A 119 0.80 6.48 14.52
C ASP A 119 2.32 6.73 14.54
N SER A 120 3.14 5.77 14.96
CA SER A 120 4.60 5.87 14.93
C SER A 120 5.14 6.03 13.51
N LEU A 121 4.58 5.28 12.55
CA LEU A 121 4.94 5.41 11.14
C LEU A 121 4.63 6.82 10.63
N HIS A 122 3.41 7.33 10.88
CA HIS A 122 3.04 8.67 10.44
C HIS A 122 3.86 9.78 11.10
N ASN A 123 4.25 9.61 12.37
CA ASN A 123 5.17 10.52 13.05
C ASN A 123 6.56 10.54 12.39
N ASN A 124 7.07 9.37 11.98
CA ASN A 124 8.34 9.28 11.27
C ASN A 124 8.27 9.95 9.89
N ILE A 125 7.16 9.79 9.16
CA ILE A 125 6.94 10.48 7.88
C ILE A 125 6.95 12.00 8.09
N ALA A 126 6.21 12.50 9.07
CA ALA A 126 6.15 13.92 9.39
C ALA A 126 7.52 14.48 9.79
N TYR A 127 8.28 13.72 10.58
CA TYR A 127 9.64 14.09 10.98
C TYR A 127 10.58 14.15 9.79
N PHE A 128 10.56 13.16 8.91
CA PHE A 128 11.36 13.16 7.68
C PHE A 128 11.03 14.37 6.79
N LYS A 129 9.74 14.63 6.55
CA LYS A 129 9.30 15.80 5.77
C LYS A 129 9.74 17.13 6.39
N LYS A 130 9.72 17.24 7.71
CA LYS A 130 10.24 18.41 8.43
C LYS A 130 11.74 18.61 8.15
N LEU A 131 12.54 17.57 8.32
CA LEU A 131 14.00 17.66 8.11
C LEU A 131 14.35 17.98 6.66
N THR A 132 13.69 17.36 5.68
CA THR A 132 13.94 17.65 4.26
C THR A 132 13.59 19.09 3.91
N ASN A 133 12.53 19.64 4.50
CA ASN A 133 12.16 21.05 4.33
C ASN A 133 13.21 22.00 4.95
N GLU A 134 13.69 21.72 6.16
CA GLU A 134 14.76 22.50 6.82
C GLU A 134 16.06 22.48 6.00
N LEU A 135 16.39 21.33 5.40
CA LEU A 135 17.56 21.15 4.54
C LEU A 135 17.34 21.65 3.09
N LYS A 136 16.14 22.16 2.78
CA LYS A 136 15.74 22.59 1.42
C LYS A 136 15.90 21.48 0.37
N ILE A 137 15.69 20.24 0.75
CA ILE A 137 15.67 19.08 -0.17
C ILE A 137 14.26 18.97 -0.76
N ASN A 138 14.18 19.05 -2.08
CA ASN A 138 12.91 18.89 -2.77
C ASN A 138 12.54 17.39 -2.86
N ILE A 139 11.50 16.98 -2.15
CA ILE A 139 10.94 15.63 -2.18
C ILE A 139 9.57 15.65 -2.86
N ASN A 140 9.15 14.51 -3.40
CA ASN A 140 7.78 14.37 -3.90
C ASN A 140 6.77 14.57 -2.76
N ASN A 141 5.63 15.16 -3.09
CA ASN A 141 4.56 15.36 -2.12
C ASN A 141 3.84 14.03 -1.84
N SER A 142 4.30 13.33 -0.83
CA SER A 142 3.75 12.05 -0.38
C SER A 142 3.49 12.09 1.13
N ASP A 143 2.32 11.58 1.56
CA ASP A 143 1.98 11.34 2.97
C ASP A 143 2.12 9.87 3.34
N THR A 144 2.77 9.07 2.47
CA THR A 144 3.05 7.66 2.67
C THR A 144 4.49 7.43 3.13
N PRO A 145 4.88 6.24 3.58
CA PRO A 145 6.28 5.93 3.91
C PRO A 145 7.23 5.99 2.71
N ILE A 146 6.70 6.03 1.49
CA ILE A 146 7.51 6.16 0.28
C ILE A 146 7.79 7.65 0.05
N GLN A 147 9.04 8.04 0.26
CA GLN A 147 9.51 9.41 0.11
C GLN A 147 10.61 9.43 -0.95
N THR A 148 10.41 10.16 -2.04
CA THR A 148 11.31 10.10 -3.20
C THR A 148 11.89 11.47 -3.52
N ILE A 149 13.14 11.45 -4.00
CA ILE A 149 13.86 12.61 -4.52
C ILE A 149 14.11 12.37 -6.01
N SER A 150 13.57 13.22 -6.87
CA SER A 150 13.78 13.10 -8.31
C SER A 150 15.08 13.79 -8.73
N ILE A 151 16.03 13.01 -9.20
CA ILE A 151 17.36 13.50 -9.66
C ILE A 151 17.41 13.64 -11.19
N GLY A 152 16.61 12.82 -11.91
CA GLY A 152 16.50 12.87 -13.37
C GLY A 152 17.63 12.19 -14.14
N ASN A 153 18.83 12.04 -13.59
CA ASN A 153 19.97 11.41 -14.25
C ASN A 153 20.36 10.10 -13.56
N PRO A 154 20.27 8.93 -14.24
CA PRO A 154 20.54 7.63 -13.61
C PRO A 154 21.96 7.50 -13.05
N LYS A 155 22.98 8.05 -13.72
CA LYS A 155 24.37 8.00 -13.26
C LYS A 155 24.53 8.76 -11.95
N THR A 156 23.95 9.97 -11.86
CA THR A 156 23.97 10.77 -10.62
C THR A 156 23.26 10.05 -9.48
N VAL A 157 22.13 9.38 -9.75
CA VAL A 157 21.43 8.55 -8.75
C VAL A 157 22.35 7.47 -8.21
N MET A 158 23.00 6.70 -9.10
CA MET A 158 23.94 5.65 -8.69
C MET A 158 25.12 6.18 -7.88
N ASP A 159 25.67 7.35 -8.26
CA ASP A 159 26.77 7.98 -7.50
C ASP A 159 26.31 8.40 -6.09
N ILE A 160 25.10 8.92 -5.95
CA ILE A 160 24.52 9.27 -4.64
C ILE A 160 24.31 8.01 -3.80
N CYS A 161 23.70 6.96 -4.37
CA CYS A 161 23.48 5.69 -3.68
C CYS A 161 24.80 5.05 -3.20
N ASN A 162 25.84 5.09 -4.04
CA ASN A 162 27.16 4.58 -3.69
C ASN A 162 27.82 5.37 -2.55
N LYS A 163 27.71 6.71 -2.56
CA LYS A 163 28.18 7.55 -1.45
C LYS A 163 27.42 7.29 -0.15
N ALA A 164 26.09 7.18 -0.22
CA ALA A 164 25.26 6.85 0.94
C ALA A 164 25.65 5.49 1.52
N LYS A 165 25.87 4.49 0.66
CA LYS A 165 26.31 3.14 1.07
C LYS A 165 27.66 3.16 1.79
N GLN A 166 28.62 4.03 1.38
CA GLN A 166 29.89 4.20 2.08
C GLN A 166 29.71 4.72 3.52
N SER A 167 28.59 5.40 3.77
CA SER A 167 28.19 5.87 5.11
C SER A 167 27.23 4.91 5.82
N ASN A 168 27.10 3.66 5.34
CA ASN A 168 26.14 2.65 5.83
C ASN A 168 24.66 3.06 5.74
N ILE A 169 24.32 3.93 4.77
CA ILE A 169 22.95 4.35 4.47
C ILE A 169 22.54 3.70 3.15
N PHE A 170 21.42 2.94 3.18
CA PHE A 170 20.85 2.29 2.01
C PHE A 170 19.62 3.08 1.55
N ILE A 171 19.66 3.58 0.31
CA ILE A 171 18.62 4.36 -0.35
C ILE A 171 18.38 3.88 -1.78
#